data_a35adbbc61b3bd605a07c5970d9f0849
#
_entry.id   a35adbbc61b3bd605a07c5970d9f0849
#
_cell.length_a   1.000
_cell.length_b   1.000
_cell.length_c   1.000
_cell.angle_alpha   90.00
_cell.angle_beta   90.00
_cell.angle_gamma   90.00
#
_symmetry.space_group_name_H-M   'P 1'
#
loop_
_entity.id
_entity.type
_entity.pdbx_description
1 polymer ?
#
loop_
_entity_poly.entity_id
_entity_poly.type
_entity_poly.pdbx_seq_one_letter_code
_entity_poly.pdbx_strand_id
1 'polypeptide(L)'
;MIKTLQIIFTIIIFGLSSSQSFAEKRQLESHEHGVSKLQIVIEENIIQYELEAPANDIVGFENSPKNAQQKESINKAINLFKNTDRLFTTSSNANCRSSKIDIKFEVEGTHAGFHAKWNSNCKKISELTELTTMFFQIFPKAEELEVQIISEKGQSAIEWESDTKTIKIPKIHN
;
A
#
# COMPACT_ATOMS: atom_id res chain seq x y z
N MET A 1 -34.19 -42.94 60.94
CA MET A 1 -34.63 -42.22 59.75
C MET A 1 -33.59 -41.12 59.51
N ILE A 2 -32.58 -41.38 58.65
CA ILE A 2 -31.48 -40.47 58.35
C ILE A 2 -31.73 -39.93 56.97
N LYS A 3 -31.99 -38.60 56.85
CA LYS A 3 -32.15 -37.93 55.57
C LYS A 3 -30.75 -37.50 55.05
N THR A 4 -30.28 -38.12 54.00
CA THR A 4 -29.07 -37.76 53.29
C THR A 4 -29.30 -36.51 52.46
N LEU A 5 -28.58 -35.44 52.75
CA LEU A 5 -28.56 -34.19 52.04
C LEU A 5 -27.50 -34.28 50.89
N GLN A 6 -27.94 -34.40 49.66
CA GLN A 6 -27.05 -34.34 48.48
C GLN A 6 -26.72 -32.90 48.15
N ILE A 7 -25.45 -32.53 48.32
CA ILE A 7 -24.91 -31.25 47.90
C ILE A 7 -24.44 -31.41 46.46
N ILE A 8 -25.17 -30.78 45.52
CA ILE A 8 -24.78 -30.69 44.12
C ILE A 8 -23.73 -29.58 43.99
N PHE A 9 -22.50 -29.99 43.69
CA PHE A 9 -21.39 -29.07 43.44
C PHE A 9 -21.37 -28.71 41.95
N THR A 10 -21.94 -27.56 41.59
CA THR A 10 -21.94 -27.06 40.20
C THR A 10 -20.58 -26.42 39.91
N ILE A 11 -19.75 -27.11 39.16
CA ILE A 11 -18.45 -26.60 38.66
C ILE A 11 -18.76 -25.67 37.47
N ILE A 12 -18.60 -24.36 37.66
CA ILE A 12 -18.63 -23.36 36.60
C ILE A 12 -17.23 -23.35 35.96
N ILE A 13 -17.11 -23.99 34.79
CA ILE A 13 -15.90 -23.91 33.96
C ILE A 13 -15.95 -22.56 33.25
N PHE A 14 -15.16 -21.61 33.75
CA PHE A 14 -14.91 -20.33 33.09
C PHE A 14 -13.91 -20.56 31.95
N GLY A 15 -14.45 -20.72 30.75
CA GLY A 15 -13.62 -20.85 29.54
C GLY A 15 -12.88 -19.55 29.28
N LEU A 16 -11.57 -19.52 29.55
CA LEU A 16 -10.67 -18.46 29.04
C LEU A 16 -10.55 -18.60 27.53
N SER A 17 -11.32 -17.82 26.80
CA SER A 17 -11.11 -17.62 25.35
C SER A 17 -9.85 -16.77 25.19
N SER A 18 -8.71 -17.39 25.00
CA SER A 18 -7.48 -16.72 24.56
C SER A 18 -7.67 -16.26 23.11
N SER A 19 -7.91 -14.97 22.91
CA SER A 19 -7.85 -14.31 21.62
C SER A 19 -6.40 -14.37 21.15
N GLN A 20 -6.07 -15.31 20.27
CA GLN A 20 -4.79 -15.30 19.56
C GLN A 20 -4.85 -14.17 18.55
N SER A 21 -4.19 -13.05 18.87
CA SER A 21 -3.86 -12.03 17.88
C SER A 21 -2.85 -12.65 16.91
N PHE A 22 -3.33 -13.06 15.75
CA PHE A 22 -2.43 -13.35 14.62
C PHE A 22 -1.85 -12.00 14.18
N ALA A 23 -0.64 -11.68 14.66
CA ALA A 23 0.20 -10.73 13.98
C ALA A 23 0.55 -11.37 12.62
N GLU A 24 -0.16 -11.01 11.58
CA GLU A 24 0.15 -11.39 10.21
C GLU A 24 1.52 -10.81 9.91
N LYS A 25 2.52 -11.71 9.96
CA LYS A 25 3.86 -11.41 9.50
C LYS A 25 3.71 -11.24 8.00
N ARG A 26 3.70 -9.97 7.51
CA ARG A 26 3.79 -9.69 6.08
C ARG A 26 5.03 -10.42 5.56
N GLN A 27 4.84 -11.61 5.00
CA GLN A 27 5.81 -12.20 4.12
C GLN A 27 5.75 -11.32 2.88
N LEU A 28 6.83 -10.59 2.60
CA LEU A 28 7.06 -10.07 1.27
C LEU A 28 7.08 -11.28 0.36
N GLU A 29 5.97 -11.49 -0.34
CA GLU A 29 5.89 -12.48 -1.39
C GLU A 29 7.02 -12.18 -2.38
N SER A 30 7.59 -13.23 -2.96
CA SER A 30 8.57 -13.12 -4.02
C SER A 30 8.10 -12.08 -5.03
N HIS A 31 8.78 -10.92 -5.09
CA HIS A 31 8.44 -9.86 -6.01
C HIS A 31 8.47 -10.41 -7.44
N GLU A 32 7.37 -10.30 -8.15
CA GLU A 32 7.33 -10.55 -9.57
C GLU A 32 7.98 -9.34 -10.26
N HIS A 33 8.94 -9.60 -11.16
CA HIS A 33 9.61 -8.52 -11.89
C HIS A 33 8.61 -7.78 -12.78
N GLY A 34 8.70 -6.47 -12.79
CA GLY A 34 7.81 -5.61 -13.55
C GLY A 34 6.54 -5.20 -12.81
N VAL A 35 6.18 -5.90 -11.72
CA VAL A 35 4.94 -5.68 -10.98
C VAL A 35 5.20 -4.94 -9.68
N SER A 36 4.57 -3.79 -9.51
CA SER A 36 4.55 -2.99 -8.27
C SER A 36 3.14 -2.98 -7.68
N LYS A 37 3.02 -2.79 -6.36
CA LYS A 37 1.71 -2.78 -5.66
C LYS A 37 1.40 -1.37 -5.16
N LEU A 38 0.19 -0.89 -5.42
CA LEU A 38 -0.30 0.40 -4.95
C LEU A 38 -1.61 0.24 -4.19
N GLN A 39 -1.58 0.40 -2.88
CA GLN A 39 -2.79 0.47 -2.08
C GLN A 39 -3.23 1.92 -1.92
N ILE A 40 -4.52 2.16 -2.12
CA ILE A 40 -5.18 3.46 -1.99
C ILE A 40 -6.34 3.30 -1.01
N VAL A 41 -6.29 4.00 0.11
CA VAL A 41 -7.38 4.05 1.08
C VAL A 41 -7.98 5.45 1.08
N ILE A 42 -9.29 5.54 0.90
CA ILE A 42 -10.02 6.80 0.80
C ILE A 42 -10.98 6.90 1.98
N GLU A 43 -10.69 7.82 2.90
CA GLU A 43 -11.46 8.06 4.10
C GLU A 43 -11.74 9.56 4.23
N GLU A 44 -13.01 9.94 4.35
CA GLU A 44 -13.44 11.34 4.42
C GLU A 44 -12.84 12.18 3.27
N ASN A 45 -11.91 13.09 3.58
CA ASN A 45 -11.24 13.97 2.62
C ASN A 45 -9.77 13.59 2.40
N ILE A 46 -9.35 12.43 2.88
CA ILE A 46 -7.97 11.97 2.85
C ILE A 46 -7.85 10.76 1.92
N ILE A 47 -6.85 10.79 1.07
CA ILE A 47 -6.40 9.63 0.30
C ILE A 47 -5.05 9.20 0.90
N GLN A 48 -4.96 7.97 1.38
CA GLN A 48 -3.72 7.37 1.85
C GLN A 48 -3.18 6.46 0.75
N TYR A 49 -1.88 6.55 0.50
CA TYR A 49 -1.21 5.73 -0.50
C TYR A 49 -0.10 4.92 0.17
N GLU A 50 0.00 3.66 -0.21
CA GLU A 50 1.12 2.78 0.11
C GLU A 50 1.58 2.12 -1.19
N LEU A 51 2.83 2.38 -1.59
CA LEU A 51 3.45 1.84 -2.80
C LEU A 51 4.60 0.92 -2.41
N GLU A 52 4.59 -0.28 -2.96
CA GLU A 52 5.68 -1.26 -2.89
C GLU A 52 6.19 -1.52 -4.30
N ALA A 53 7.47 -1.27 -4.53
CA ALA A 53 8.07 -1.42 -5.85
C ALA A 53 9.39 -2.21 -5.76
N PRO A 54 9.56 -3.30 -6.56
CA PRO A 54 10.79 -4.07 -6.60
C PRO A 54 11.99 -3.21 -6.99
N ALA A 55 13.13 -3.35 -6.31
CA ALA A 55 14.30 -2.54 -6.58
C ALA A 55 14.84 -2.75 -8.01
N ASN A 56 14.71 -3.96 -8.57
CA ASN A 56 15.12 -4.21 -9.95
C ASN A 56 14.41 -3.29 -10.96
N ASP A 57 13.12 -3.02 -10.75
CA ASP A 57 12.30 -2.23 -11.67
C ASP A 57 12.60 -0.74 -11.56
N ILE A 58 13.04 -0.30 -10.39
CA ILE A 58 13.33 1.11 -10.07
C ILE A 58 14.79 1.48 -10.34
N VAL A 59 15.75 0.64 -9.89
CA VAL A 59 17.19 0.95 -9.93
C VAL A 59 18.02 -0.08 -10.69
N GLY A 60 17.41 -1.20 -11.15
CA GLY A 60 18.05 -2.19 -12.01
C GLY A 60 18.86 -3.26 -11.27
N PHE A 61 18.70 -3.42 -9.96
CA PHE A 61 19.31 -4.49 -9.16
C PHE A 61 18.43 -4.82 -7.96
N GLU A 62 18.52 -6.06 -7.45
CA GLU A 62 17.63 -6.59 -6.41
C GLU A 62 18.25 -6.70 -5.03
N ASN A 63 19.56 -6.51 -4.92
CA ASN A 63 20.28 -6.82 -3.69
C ASN A 63 20.75 -5.54 -2.99
N SER A 64 21.35 -5.70 -1.80
CA SER A 64 22.08 -4.62 -1.16
C SER A 64 23.05 -3.95 -2.12
N PRO A 65 23.16 -2.59 -2.11
CA PRO A 65 24.05 -1.87 -3.00
C PRO A 65 25.51 -2.24 -2.73
N LYS A 66 26.24 -2.69 -3.77
CA LYS A 66 27.62 -3.19 -3.70
C LYS A 66 28.68 -2.10 -3.91
N ASN A 67 28.30 -0.95 -4.45
CA ASN A 67 29.22 0.12 -4.81
C ASN A 67 28.58 1.50 -4.68
N ALA A 68 29.40 2.56 -4.83
CA ALA A 68 28.93 3.94 -4.72
C ALA A 68 27.90 4.32 -5.80
N GLN A 69 28.03 3.78 -7.01
CA GLN A 69 27.10 4.05 -8.11
C GLN A 69 25.69 3.52 -7.80
N GLN A 70 25.59 2.30 -7.25
CA GLN A 70 24.30 1.73 -6.85
C GLN A 70 23.66 2.53 -5.70
N LYS A 71 24.46 2.97 -4.72
CA LYS A 71 23.96 3.86 -3.64
C LYS A 71 23.43 5.18 -4.20
N GLU A 72 24.10 5.75 -5.18
CA GLU A 72 23.67 6.98 -5.85
C GLU A 72 22.36 6.75 -6.64
N SER A 73 22.20 5.60 -7.32
CA SER A 73 20.96 5.24 -8.03
C SER A 73 19.77 5.16 -7.06
N ILE A 74 19.94 4.57 -5.87
CA ILE A 74 18.91 4.55 -4.83
C ILE A 74 18.54 5.98 -4.40
N ASN A 75 19.52 6.83 -4.15
CA ASN A 75 19.26 8.23 -3.74
C ASN A 75 18.54 9.02 -4.83
N LYS A 76 18.87 8.79 -6.11
CA LYS A 76 18.16 9.39 -7.26
C LYS A 76 16.73 8.92 -7.31
N ALA A 77 16.48 7.62 -7.15
CA ALA A 77 15.13 7.06 -7.11
C ALA A 77 14.30 7.66 -5.95
N ILE A 78 14.85 7.72 -4.74
CA ILE A 78 14.20 8.36 -3.57
C ILE A 78 13.83 9.81 -3.88
N ASN A 79 14.69 10.55 -4.58
CA ASN A 79 14.39 11.94 -4.94
C ASN A 79 13.28 12.06 -6.01
N LEU A 80 13.17 11.10 -6.94
CA LEU A 80 12.07 11.04 -7.90
C LEU A 80 10.74 10.73 -7.19
N PHE A 81 10.74 9.81 -6.24
CA PHE A 81 9.55 9.48 -5.43
C PHE A 81 9.04 10.67 -4.59
N LYS A 82 9.90 11.60 -4.18
CA LYS A 82 9.48 12.78 -3.39
C LYS A 82 8.50 13.70 -4.13
N ASN A 83 8.40 13.59 -5.43
CA ASN A 83 7.43 14.33 -6.22
C ASN A 83 6.16 13.49 -6.47
N THR A 84 5.40 13.25 -5.43
CA THR A 84 4.21 12.38 -5.44
C THR A 84 3.12 12.90 -6.38
N ASP A 85 2.93 14.22 -6.50
CA ASP A 85 1.95 14.82 -7.40
C ASP A 85 2.30 14.60 -8.88
N ARG A 86 3.58 14.35 -9.18
CA ARG A 86 4.02 13.97 -10.53
C ARG A 86 3.88 12.46 -10.77
N LEU A 87 4.09 11.64 -9.74
CA LEU A 87 3.92 10.20 -9.84
C LEU A 87 2.46 9.82 -10.04
N PHE A 88 1.58 10.40 -9.21
CA PHE A 88 0.15 10.11 -9.21
C PHE A 88 -0.65 11.41 -9.08
N THR A 89 -1.33 11.79 -10.14
CA THR A 89 -2.11 13.03 -10.23
C THR A 89 -3.59 12.70 -10.12
N THR A 90 -4.27 13.29 -9.16
CA THR A 90 -5.73 13.19 -8.97
C THR A 90 -6.48 14.13 -9.90
N SER A 91 -7.78 13.87 -10.11
CA SER A 91 -8.69 14.80 -10.81
C SER A 91 -8.52 16.23 -10.27
N SER A 92 -8.30 17.21 -11.14
CA SER A 92 -8.04 18.61 -10.73
C SER A 92 -9.16 19.22 -9.90
N ASN A 93 -10.41 18.85 -10.18
CA ASN A 93 -11.59 19.32 -9.45
C ASN A 93 -11.62 18.85 -7.99
N ALA A 94 -10.99 17.73 -7.65
CA ALA A 94 -10.89 17.24 -6.28
C ALA A 94 -10.02 18.16 -5.41
N ASN A 95 -9.12 18.95 -6.04
CA ASN A 95 -8.22 19.91 -5.38
C ASN A 95 -7.47 19.29 -4.21
N CYS A 96 -6.77 18.19 -4.51
CA CYS A 96 -5.96 17.45 -3.55
C CYS A 96 -4.56 18.04 -3.44
N ARG A 97 -3.97 17.94 -2.27
CA ARG A 97 -2.57 18.30 -1.99
C ARG A 97 -1.90 17.18 -1.23
N SER A 98 -0.80 16.70 -1.76
CA SER A 98 -0.02 15.63 -1.14
C SER A 98 0.81 16.13 0.03
N SER A 99 0.96 15.27 1.03
CA SER A 99 1.88 15.45 2.15
C SER A 99 3.30 15.07 1.75
N LYS A 100 4.24 15.27 2.68
CA LYS A 100 5.59 14.71 2.54
C LYS A 100 5.52 13.19 2.52
N ILE A 101 6.23 12.58 1.59
CA ILE A 101 6.36 11.13 1.48
C ILE A 101 7.35 10.59 2.53
N ASP A 102 6.98 9.47 3.15
CA ASP A 102 7.91 8.57 3.84
C ASP A 102 8.30 7.47 2.85
N ILE A 103 9.59 7.41 2.50
CA ILE A 103 10.12 6.44 1.55
C ILE A 103 11.36 5.77 2.09
N LYS A 104 11.41 4.44 1.95
CA LYS A 104 12.52 3.60 2.39
C LYS A 104 12.93 2.66 1.28
N PHE A 105 14.23 2.40 1.21
CA PHE A 105 14.78 1.28 0.48
C PHE A 105 15.08 0.18 1.50
N GLU A 106 14.43 -0.95 1.36
CA GLU A 106 14.51 -2.07 2.30
C GLU A 106 15.10 -3.30 1.59
N VAL A 107 15.87 -4.08 2.35
CA VAL A 107 16.48 -5.32 1.85
C VAL A 107 16.04 -6.45 2.76
N GLU A 108 15.37 -7.44 2.19
CA GLU A 108 14.95 -8.65 2.88
C GLU A 108 15.52 -9.90 2.19
N GLY A 109 16.44 -10.58 2.88
CA GLY A 109 17.12 -11.74 2.31
C GLY A 109 17.92 -11.39 1.06
N THR A 110 17.49 -11.91 -0.10
CA THR A 110 18.10 -11.67 -1.41
C THR A 110 17.37 -10.62 -2.24
N HIS A 111 16.27 -10.08 -1.75
CA HIS A 111 15.43 -9.12 -2.46
C HIS A 111 15.49 -7.74 -1.81
N ALA A 112 15.32 -6.72 -2.60
CA ALA A 112 15.21 -5.34 -2.15
C ALA A 112 14.05 -4.65 -2.85
N GLY A 113 13.45 -3.66 -2.16
CA GLY A 113 12.34 -2.90 -2.67
C GLY A 113 12.29 -1.48 -2.13
N PHE A 114 11.43 -0.67 -2.72
CA PHE A 114 11.06 0.64 -2.23
C PHE A 114 9.67 0.57 -1.61
N HIS A 115 9.55 1.04 -0.38
CA HIS A 115 8.29 1.21 0.32
C HIS A 115 8.04 2.69 0.52
N ALA A 116 6.92 3.17 -0.01
CA ALA A 116 6.59 4.58 0.04
C ALA A 116 5.17 4.79 0.57
N LYS A 117 5.00 5.72 1.52
CA LYS A 117 3.71 6.09 2.10
C LYS A 117 3.54 7.61 2.09
N TRP A 118 2.38 8.06 1.66
CA TRP A 118 2.00 9.48 1.73
C TRP A 118 0.49 9.63 1.77
N ASN A 119 0.04 10.82 2.08
CA ASN A 119 -1.38 11.16 2.08
C ASN A 119 -1.63 12.35 1.16
N SER A 120 -2.84 12.43 0.60
CA SER A 120 -3.35 13.63 -0.06
C SER A 120 -4.61 14.10 0.64
N ASN A 121 -4.69 15.38 0.96
CA ASN A 121 -5.91 16.01 1.49
C ASN A 121 -6.63 16.72 0.37
N CYS A 122 -7.89 16.37 0.12
CA CYS A 122 -8.70 16.86 -0.97
C CYS A 122 -9.79 17.80 -0.45
N LYS A 123 -9.94 18.96 -1.08
CA LYS A 123 -11.04 19.90 -0.71
C LYS A 123 -12.40 19.38 -1.14
N LYS A 124 -12.46 18.60 -2.22
CA LYS A 124 -13.68 18.06 -2.82
C LYS A 124 -13.46 16.61 -3.22
N ILE A 125 -13.41 15.70 -2.24
CA ILE A 125 -13.16 14.28 -2.49
C ILE A 125 -14.22 13.66 -3.42
N SER A 126 -15.47 14.16 -3.41
CA SER A 126 -16.54 13.73 -4.32
C SER A 126 -16.23 13.95 -5.81
N GLU A 127 -15.30 14.85 -6.12
CA GLU A 127 -14.83 15.13 -7.49
C GLU A 127 -13.61 14.27 -7.89
N LEU A 128 -13.19 13.34 -7.03
CA LEU A 128 -12.14 12.37 -7.34
C LEU A 128 -12.73 11.28 -8.25
N THR A 129 -12.50 11.38 -9.54
CA THR A 129 -13.04 10.47 -10.57
C THR A 129 -12.00 9.65 -11.27
N GLU A 130 -10.72 10.08 -11.19
CA GLU A 130 -9.63 9.44 -11.89
C GLU A 130 -8.28 9.69 -11.22
N LEU A 131 -7.35 8.80 -11.50
CA LEU A 131 -5.95 8.91 -11.12
C LEU A 131 -5.10 8.71 -12.38
N THR A 132 -4.18 9.64 -12.63
CA THR A 132 -3.22 9.59 -13.74
C THR A 132 -1.83 9.32 -13.20
N THR A 133 -1.03 8.50 -13.88
CA THR A 133 0.34 8.20 -13.45
C THR A 133 1.38 8.57 -14.50
N MET A 134 2.56 8.97 -14.01
CA MET A 134 3.81 9.02 -14.75
C MET A 134 4.82 7.98 -14.23
N PHE A 135 4.41 7.07 -13.36
CA PHE A 135 5.26 6.07 -12.73
C PHE A 135 6.07 5.27 -13.78
N PHE A 136 5.40 4.71 -14.76
CA PHE A 136 6.03 3.90 -15.81
C PHE A 136 6.98 4.70 -16.72
N GLN A 137 6.73 6.00 -16.93
CA GLN A 137 7.63 6.86 -17.70
C GLN A 137 8.90 7.22 -16.92
N ILE A 138 8.77 7.30 -15.59
CA ILE A 138 9.88 7.59 -14.69
C ILE A 138 10.69 6.32 -14.42
N PHE A 139 10.02 5.17 -14.30
CA PHE A 139 10.59 3.86 -14.03
C PHE A 139 10.19 2.87 -15.15
N PRO A 140 10.90 2.91 -16.29
CA PRO A 140 10.48 2.19 -17.50
C PRO A 140 10.64 0.66 -17.45
N LYS A 141 11.16 0.12 -16.36
CA LYS A 141 11.20 -1.33 -16.11
C LYS A 141 10.00 -1.83 -15.32
N ALA A 142 9.22 -0.93 -14.73
CA ALA A 142 7.93 -1.27 -14.15
C ALA A 142 6.93 -1.40 -15.30
N GLU A 143 6.22 -2.52 -15.35
CA GLU A 143 5.28 -2.86 -16.40
C GLU A 143 3.83 -2.76 -15.96
N GLU A 144 3.60 -3.02 -14.66
CA GLU A 144 2.28 -3.08 -14.06
C GLU A 144 2.26 -2.50 -12.64
N LEU A 145 1.13 -1.90 -12.27
CA LEU A 145 0.74 -1.58 -10.91
C LEU A 145 -0.51 -2.37 -10.55
N GLU A 146 -0.39 -3.32 -9.62
CA GLU A 146 -1.54 -3.91 -8.94
C GLU A 146 -2.14 -2.89 -7.99
N VAL A 147 -3.25 -2.27 -8.37
CA VAL A 147 -3.89 -1.22 -7.58
C VAL A 147 -5.05 -1.77 -6.77
N GLN A 148 -4.99 -1.63 -5.46
CA GLN A 148 -6.11 -1.90 -4.56
C GLN A 148 -6.68 -0.58 -4.05
N ILE A 149 -7.97 -0.33 -4.30
CA ILE A 149 -8.68 0.86 -3.81
C ILE A 149 -9.68 0.42 -2.75
N ILE A 150 -9.59 1.03 -1.58
CA ILE A 150 -10.46 0.78 -0.42
C ILE A 150 -11.15 2.10 -0.05
N SER A 151 -12.46 2.06 0.13
CA SER A 151 -13.26 3.18 0.58
C SER A 151 -14.41 2.71 1.47
N GLU A 152 -15.16 3.62 2.09
CA GLU A 152 -16.36 3.28 2.86
C GLU A 152 -17.42 2.52 2.03
N LYS A 153 -17.42 2.64 0.70
CA LYS A 153 -18.37 1.97 -0.19
C LYS A 153 -17.93 0.60 -0.69
N GLY A 154 -16.73 0.19 -0.36
CA GLY A 154 -16.19 -1.11 -0.74
C GLY A 154 -14.77 -1.02 -1.25
N GLN A 155 -14.37 -2.09 -1.90
CA GLN A 155 -13.02 -2.25 -2.45
C GLN A 155 -13.08 -2.63 -3.93
N SER A 156 -12.03 -2.25 -4.66
CA SER A 156 -11.80 -2.69 -6.03
C SER A 156 -10.31 -2.96 -6.26
N ALA A 157 -10.02 -3.86 -7.20
CA ALA A 157 -8.68 -4.14 -7.68
C ALA A 157 -8.61 -3.80 -9.17
N ILE A 158 -7.49 -3.23 -9.60
CA ILE A 158 -7.23 -2.81 -10.98
C ILE A 158 -5.79 -3.20 -11.31
N GLU A 159 -5.59 -3.90 -12.42
CA GLU A 159 -4.29 -4.06 -13.05
C GLU A 159 -4.05 -2.82 -13.93
N TRP A 160 -3.09 -2.00 -13.54
CA TRP A 160 -2.76 -0.75 -14.24
C TRP A 160 -1.52 -0.96 -15.09
N GLU A 161 -1.74 -1.24 -16.35
CA GLU A 161 -0.70 -1.50 -17.33
C GLU A 161 0.07 -0.23 -17.73
N SER A 162 1.32 -0.40 -18.13
CA SER A 162 2.24 0.70 -18.46
C SER A 162 1.83 1.55 -19.69
N ASP A 163 0.98 1.03 -20.56
CA ASP A 163 0.41 1.74 -21.71
C ASP A 163 -0.82 2.61 -21.36
N THR A 164 -1.39 2.38 -20.20
CA THR A 164 -2.56 3.10 -19.67
C THR A 164 -2.15 4.26 -18.78
N LYS A 165 -2.46 5.50 -19.18
CA LYS A 165 -2.10 6.69 -18.37
C LYS A 165 -3.00 6.93 -17.20
N THR A 166 -4.29 6.59 -17.31
CA THR A 166 -5.32 7.02 -16.36
C THR A 166 -6.27 5.89 -16.05
N ILE A 167 -6.54 5.67 -14.78
CA ILE A 167 -7.58 4.75 -14.30
C ILE A 167 -8.75 5.54 -13.72
N LYS A 168 -9.95 4.95 -13.78
CA LYS A 168 -11.13 5.50 -13.14
C LYS A 168 -11.19 5.07 -11.68
N ILE A 169 -11.43 6.04 -10.81
CA ILE A 169 -11.72 5.77 -9.40
C ILE A 169 -13.22 5.43 -9.29
N PRO A 170 -13.57 4.32 -8.64
CA PRO A 170 -14.99 4.00 -8.39
C PRO A 170 -15.68 5.14 -7.67
N LYS A 171 -16.98 5.35 -7.95
CA LYS A 171 -17.73 6.40 -7.25
C LYS A 171 -17.70 6.18 -5.74
N ILE A 172 -17.09 7.10 -5.03
CA ILE A 172 -16.86 7.04 -3.59
C ILE A 172 -18.02 7.67 -2.82
N HIS A 173 -18.78 8.54 -3.46
CA HIS A 173 -19.95 9.22 -2.89
C HIS A 173 -21.19 9.11 -3.78
N ASN A 174 -22.36 9.17 -3.17
CA ASN A 174 -23.66 9.27 -3.87
C ASN A 174 -23.83 10.67 -4.43
#